data_f4c22c39cd43069203c8a746a55b0dac
#
_entry.id   f4c22c39cd43069203c8a746a55b0dac
#
_cell.length_a   1.000
_cell.length_b   1.000
_cell.length_c   1.000
_cell.angle_alpha   90.00
_cell.angle_beta   90.00
_cell.angle_gamma   90.00
#
_symmetry.space_group_name_H-M   'P 1'
#
loop_
_entity.id
_entity.type
_entity.pdbx_description
1 polymer ?
#
loop_
_entity_poly.entity_id
_entity_poly.type
_entity_poly.pdbx_seq_one_letter_code
_entity_poly.pdbx_strand_id
1 'polypeptide(L)'
;DVAADAGLTAFRVGVLALLGWLVLAAGAAAVVQRGNAATMKASAGPRVDTPGWQKIWRGETAFAWNAVLLTLGLMLLVGVPLFWLAAQYHVFGTDKVGQDVLYQVLKSVRTGLIIGLVTTLVMLPVAVLLGIVAGYFRGWIDDVIQYVYTVLSSIPGVLLIAAAVLMMQVVIDSNPQWFATAAERADLRLLALCFILGITSWTGLCRLLRGETLKLRELEYIQAAQA
;
A
#
# COMPACT_ATOMS: atom_id res chain seq x y z
N ASP A 1 3.71 40.70 -6.54
CA ASP A 1 3.86 40.54 -5.09
C ASP A 1 3.15 39.32 -4.50
N VAL A 2 2.17 38.76 -5.21
CA VAL A 2 1.47 37.54 -4.78
C VAL A 2 2.45 36.35 -4.60
N ALA A 3 3.47 36.24 -5.43
CA ALA A 3 4.48 35.20 -5.34
C ALA A 3 5.42 35.39 -4.12
N ALA A 4 5.69 36.60 -3.73
CA ALA A 4 6.51 36.92 -2.55
C ALA A 4 5.76 36.61 -1.25
N ASP A 5 4.47 36.93 -1.20
CA ASP A 5 3.62 36.60 -0.04
C ASP A 5 3.40 35.09 0.10
N ALA A 6 3.22 34.38 -1.00
CA ALA A 6 3.15 32.92 -1.00
C ALA A 6 4.46 32.29 -0.51
N GLY A 7 5.61 32.81 -0.95
CA GLY A 7 6.93 32.36 -0.50
C GLY A 7 7.17 32.59 0.99
N LEU A 8 6.79 33.77 1.52
CA LEU A 8 6.92 34.11 2.94
C LEU A 8 6.03 33.26 3.84
N THR A 9 4.81 33.00 3.40
CA THR A 9 3.88 32.15 4.14
C THR A 9 4.31 30.69 4.13
N ALA A 10 4.77 30.15 2.99
CA ALA A 10 5.34 28.81 2.89
C ALA A 10 6.57 28.66 3.80
N PHE A 11 7.43 29.66 3.84
CA PHE A 11 8.61 29.65 4.73
C PHE A 11 8.21 29.61 6.21
N ARG A 12 7.27 30.45 6.63
CA ARG A 12 6.78 30.46 8.04
C ARG A 12 6.16 29.13 8.43
N VAL A 13 5.33 28.54 7.57
CA VAL A 13 4.69 27.26 7.83
C VAL A 13 5.71 26.12 7.81
N GLY A 14 6.72 26.18 6.95
CA GLY A 14 7.84 25.25 6.93
C GLY A 14 8.67 25.30 8.24
N VAL A 15 8.91 26.49 8.78
CA VAL A 15 9.59 26.67 10.08
C VAL A 15 8.76 26.06 11.21
N LEU A 16 7.44 26.28 11.23
CA LEU A 16 6.56 25.67 12.23
C LEU A 16 6.53 24.14 12.14
N ALA A 17 6.54 23.59 10.93
CA ALA A 17 6.63 22.15 10.70
C ALA A 17 7.96 21.58 11.22
N LEU A 18 9.08 22.27 10.99
CA LEU A 18 10.39 21.90 11.52
C LEU A 18 10.43 21.92 13.06
N LEU A 19 9.85 22.95 13.68
CA LEU A 19 9.75 23.01 15.13
C LEU A 19 8.91 21.86 15.70
N GLY A 20 7.78 21.54 15.08
CA GLY A 20 6.96 20.39 15.45
C GLY A 20 7.72 19.07 15.31
N TRP A 21 8.48 18.90 14.24
CA TRP A 21 9.32 17.72 14.05
C TRP A 21 10.42 17.62 15.09
N LEU A 22 11.09 18.72 15.47
CA LEU A 22 12.11 18.74 16.52
C LEU A 22 11.52 18.30 17.86
N VAL A 23 10.30 18.73 18.19
CA VAL A 23 9.60 18.29 19.41
C VAL A 23 9.33 16.78 19.37
N LEU A 24 8.88 16.25 18.25
CA LEU A 24 8.65 14.80 18.08
C LEU A 24 9.95 14.01 18.18
N ALA A 25 11.03 14.50 17.57
CA ALA A 25 12.35 13.88 17.65
C ALA A 25 12.90 13.88 19.10
N ALA A 26 12.73 14.98 19.82
CA ALA A 26 13.09 15.07 21.24
C ALA A 26 12.25 14.12 22.11
N GLY A 27 10.95 13.99 21.84
CA GLY A 27 10.06 13.04 22.49
C GLY A 27 10.49 11.58 22.26
N ALA A 28 10.79 11.22 21.03
CA ALA A 28 11.30 9.89 20.69
C ALA A 28 12.65 9.58 21.39
N ALA A 29 13.56 10.56 21.45
CA ALA A 29 14.82 10.44 22.18
C ALA A 29 14.59 10.20 23.68
N ALA A 30 13.64 10.91 24.28
CA ALA A 30 13.28 10.73 25.69
C ALA A 30 12.68 9.34 25.98
N VAL A 31 11.85 8.81 25.08
CA VAL A 31 11.28 7.45 25.20
C VAL A 31 12.37 6.39 25.10
N VAL A 32 13.32 6.53 24.18
CA VAL A 32 14.46 5.62 24.03
C VAL A 32 15.35 5.66 25.28
N GLN A 33 15.57 6.84 25.86
CA GLN A 33 16.34 6.97 27.12
C GLN A 33 15.63 6.30 28.29
N ARG A 34 14.31 6.45 28.42
CA ARG A 34 13.54 5.79 29.50
C ARG A 34 13.53 4.27 29.36
N GLY A 35 13.39 3.75 28.14
CA GLY A 35 13.47 2.32 27.87
C GLY A 35 14.82 1.73 28.25
N ASN A 36 15.91 2.43 27.91
CA ASN A 36 17.26 2.01 28.29
C ASN A 36 17.51 2.09 29.81
N ALA A 37 16.96 3.09 30.50
CA ALA A 37 17.08 3.20 31.96
C ALA A 37 16.38 2.04 32.70
N ALA A 38 15.28 1.51 32.14
CA ALA A 38 14.59 0.35 32.71
C ALA A 38 15.39 -0.95 32.53
N THR A 39 16.06 -1.14 31.38
CA THR A 39 16.92 -2.30 31.11
C THR A 39 18.27 -2.23 31.83
N MET A 40 18.80 -1.01 32.11
CA MET A 40 20.05 -0.80 32.84
C MET A 40 19.96 -1.14 34.34
N LYS A 41 18.78 -1.10 34.98
CA LYS A 41 18.60 -1.61 36.33
C LYS A 41 18.82 -3.12 36.46
N ALA A 42 18.85 -3.82 35.33
CA ALA A 42 19.05 -5.29 35.30
C ALA A 42 20.49 -5.74 35.02
N SER A 43 21.40 -4.88 34.57
CA SER A 43 22.79 -5.26 34.26
C SER A 43 23.80 -4.23 34.80
N ALA A 44 24.48 -4.59 35.90
CA ALA A 44 25.55 -3.81 36.55
C ALA A 44 26.82 -3.85 35.70
N GLY A 45 27.17 -2.76 35.03
CA GLY A 45 28.48 -2.55 34.38
C GLY A 45 28.67 -1.06 34.01
N PRO A 46 29.87 -0.46 34.19
CA PRO A 46 30.12 0.93 33.87
C PRO A 46 30.21 1.09 32.35
N ARG A 47 29.21 1.75 31.74
CA ARG A 47 29.23 2.16 30.33
C ARG A 47 29.04 3.66 30.21
N VAL A 48 29.81 4.25 29.30
CA VAL A 48 29.74 5.67 28.94
C VAL A 48 28.31 5.98 28.44
N ASP A 49 27.64 6.91 29.13
CA ASP A 49 26.31 7.37 28.82
C ASP A 49 26.33 8.22 27.51
N THR A 50 26.15 7.58 26.38
CA THR A 50 25.89 8.33 25.14
C THR A 50 24.45 8.84 25.16
N PRO A 51 24.21 10.13 24.85
CA PRO A 51 22.84 10.68 24.81
C PRO A 51 21.95 9.95 23.83
N GLY A 52 20.68 9.73 24.18
CA GLY A 52 19.74 8.88 23.43
C GLY A 52 19.57 9.28 21.97
N TRP A 53 19.69 10.58 21.66
CA TRP A 53 19.60 11.07 20.28
C TRP A 53 20.77 10.60 19.41
N GLN A 54 21.99 10.42 19.94
CA GLN A 54 23.12 9.87 19.20
C GLN A 54 22.91 8.38 18.85
N LYS A 55 22.30 7.62 19.74
CA LYS A 55 21.95 6.20 19.49
C LYS A 55 20.88 6.06 18.40
N ILE A 56 19.92 6.98 18.38
CA ILE A 56 18.89 7.04 17.32
C ILE A 56 19.54 7.30 15.96
N TRP A 57 20.42 8.30 15.87
CA TRP A 57 21.07 8.65 14.59
C TRP A 57 22.07 7.59 14.11
N ARG A 58 22.71 6.86 15.04
CA ARG A 58 23.63 5.76 14.70
C ARG A 58 22.92 4.45 14.35
N GLY A 59 21.61 4.38 14.53
CA GLY A 59 20.83 3.15 14.25
C GLY A 59 21.09 2.02 15.26
N GLU A 60 21.63 2.33 16.46
CA GLU A 60 21.95 1.36 17.50
C GLU A 60 20.72 0.97 18.37
N THR A 61 19.51 1.30 17.90
CA THR A 61 18.25 0.97 18.55
C THR A 61 17.61 -0.24 17.89
N ALA A 62 16.89 -1.06 18.66
CA ALA A 62 16.18 -2.25 18.16
C ALA A 62 15.16 -1.92 17.04
N PHE A 63 14.72 -0.67 16.97
CA PHE A 63 13.83 -0.15 15.94
C PHE A 63 14.54 1.00 15.20
N ALA A 64 14.41 1.05 13.88
CA ALA A 64 15.08 2.04 13.01
C ALA A 64 14.47 3.46 13.14
N TRP A 65 14.54 4.05 14.33
CA TRP A 65 13.99 5.38 14.64
C TRP A 65 14.57 6.49 13.76
N ASN A 66 15.84 6.35 13.36
CA ASN A 66 16.50 7.28 12.45
C ASN A 66 15.77 7.37 11.10
N ALA A 67 15.42 6.22 10.51
CA ALA A 67 14.69 6.19 9.25
C ALA A 67 13.26 6.75 9.41
N VAL A 68 12.55 6.37 10.49
CA VAL A 68 11.20 6.85 10.77
C VAL A 68 11.18 8.37 11.00
N LEU A 69 12.09 8.91 11.80
CA LEU A 69 12.15 10.35 12.06
C LEU A 69 12.55 11.13 10.81
N LEU A 70 13.47 10.61 10.01
CA LEU A 70 13.90 11.27 8.77
C LEU A 70 12.77 11.29 7.73
N THR A 71 12.07 10.18 7.53
CA THR A 71 10.93 10.12 6.59
C THR A 71 9.76 10.99 7.05
N LEU A 72 9.44 10.95 8.36
CA LEU A 72 8.40 11.80 8.93
C LEU A 72 8.76 13.28 8.83
N GLY A 73 10.02 13.63 9.12
CA GLY A 73 10.52 14.99 9.00
C GLY A 73 10.44 15.52 7.57
N LEU A 74 10.87 14.73 6.61
CA LEU A 74 10.78 15.08 5.20
C LEU A 74 9.31 15.24 4.76
N MET A 75 8.46 14.33 5.21
CA MET A 75 7.03 14.34 4.88
C MET A 75 6.32 15.57 5.48
N LEU A 76 6.66 15.96 6.70
CA LEU A 76 6.12 17.18 7.33
C LEU A 76 6.67 18.45 6.68
N LEU A 77 7.97 18.48 6.38
CA LEU A 77 8.62 19.64 5.78
C LEU A 77 8.06 19.98 4.38
N VAL A 78 7.71 18.96 3.61
CA VAL A 78 7.13 19.13 2.27
C VAL A 78 5.60 19.18 2.33
N GLY A 79 4.97 18.31 3.10
CA GLY A 79 3.51 18.14 3.11
C GLY A 79 2.78 19.30 3.77
N VAL A 80 3.29 19.84 4.89
CA VAL A 80 2.60 20.92 5.61
C VAL A 80 2.57 22.22 4.81
N PRO A 81 3.69 22.73 4.25
CA PRO A 81 3.65 23.89 3.38
C PRO A 81 2.82 23.68 2.11
N LEU A 82 2.92 22.47 1.51
CA LEU A 82 2.15 22.13 0.33
C LEU A 82 0.65 22.15 0.60
N PHE A 83 0.22 21.57 1.71
CA PHE A 83 -1.19 21.55 2.11
C PHE A 83 -1.71 22.97 2.40
N TRP A 84 -0.90 23.80 3.03
CA TRP A 84 -1.28 25.17 3.35
C TRP A 84 -1.37 26.06 2.10
N LEU A 85 -0.40 25.93 1.17
CA LEU A 85 -0.45 26.64 -0.10
C LEU A 85 -1.60 26.15 -0.99
N ALA A 86 -1.92 24.86 -0.96
CA ALA A 86 -3.02 24.29 -1.74
C ALA A 86 -4.40 24.85 -1.37
N ALA A 87 -4.55 25.38 -0.14
CA ALA A 87 -5.79 26.04 0.29
C ALA A 87 -6.00 27.44 -0.35
N GLN A 88 -4.93 28.08 -0.81
CA GLN A 88 -4.97 29.44 -1.35
C GLN A 88 -4.52 29.54 -2.81
N TYR A 89 -3.70 28.59 -3.28
CA TYR A 89 -3.09 28.59 -4.61
C TYR A 89 -3.20 27.21 -5.25
N HIS A 90 -3.37 27.17 -6.56
CA HIS A 90 -3.26 25.93 -7.35
C HIS A 90 -1.79 25.54 -7.50
N VAL A 91 -1.21 24.86 -6.51
CA VAL A 91 0.25 24.60 -6.40
C VAL A 91 0.80 23.86 -7.63
N PHE A 92 0.03 22.91 -8.21
CA PHE A 92 0.38 22.21 -9.45
C PHE A 92 -0.39 22.73 -10.68
N GLY A 93 -0.98 23.91 -10.58
CA GLY A 93 -1.79 24.47 -11.64
C GLY A 93 -3.17 23.83 -11.77
N THR A 94 -3.84 24.16 -12.86
CA THR A 94 -5.18 23.68 -13.20
C THR A 94 -5.13 22.82 -14.47
N ASP A 95 -6.00 21.82 -14.54
CA ASP A 95 -6.21 20.98 -15.72
C ASP A 95 -6.90 21.78 -16.84
N LYS A 96 -7.01 21.19 -18.05
CA LYS A 96 -7.71 21.75 -19.24
C LYS A 96 -9.15 22.15 -18.95
N VAL A 97 -9.75 21.61 -17.91
CA VAL A 97 -11.14 21.91 -17.47
C VAL A 97 -11.17 22.89 -16.28
N GLY A 98 -10.00 23.42 -15.87
CA GLY A 98 -9.88 24.36 -14.76
C GLY A 98 -9.93 23.73 -13.37
N GLN A 99 -9.83 22.40 -13.25
CA GLN A 99 -9.79 21.73 -11.95
C GLN A 99 -8.37 21.69 -11.38
N ASP A 100 -8.26 21.79 -10.06
CA ASP A 100 -6.99 21.73 -9.35
C ASP A 100 -6.34 20.35 -9.49
N VAL A 101 -5.11 20.32 -10.04
CA VAL A 101 -4.35 19.09 -10.27
C VAL A 101 -4.00 18.40 -8.95
N LEU A 102 -3.63 19.14 -7.91
CA LEU A 102 -3.33 18.55 -6.59
C LEU A 102 -4.54 17.84 -6.00
N TYR A 103 -5.71 18.48 -6.06
CA TYR A 103 -6.97 17.87 -5.60
C TYR A 103 -7.28 16.58 -6.36
N GLN A 104 -7.11 16.56 -7.68
CA GLN A 104 -7.33 15.36 -8.49
C GLN A 104 -6.37 14.23 -8.12
N VAL A 105 -5.08 14.54 -7.91
CA VAL A 105 -4.08 13.55 -7.48
C VAL A 105 -4.44 12.96 -6.13
N LEU A 106 -4.79 13.78 -5.15
CA LEU A 106 -5.21 13.29 -3.83
C LEU A 106 -6.49 12.44 -3.90
N LYS A 107 -7.45 12.84 -4.72
CA LYS A 107 -8.68 12.06 -4.96
C LYS A 107 -8.39 10.72 -5.64
N SER A 108 -7.43 10.66 -6.56
CA SER A 108 -7.04 9.43 -7.25
C SER A 108 -6.41 8.39 -6.31
N VAL A 109 -5.74 8.82 -5.24
CA VAL A 109 -5.21 7.92 -4.20
C VAL A 109 -6.33 7.08 -3.57
N ARG A 110 -7.47 7.72 -3.23
CA ARG A 110 -8.63 7.00 -2.70
C ARG A 110 -9.14 5.94 -3.70
N THR A 111 -9.27 6.29 -4.95
CA THR A 111 -9.72 5.38 -6.01
C THR A 111 -8.72 4.23 -6.19
N GLY A 112 -7.42 4.53 -6.21
CA GLY A 112 -6.36 3.52 -6.30
C GLY A 112 -6.35 2.55 -5.12
N LEU A 113 -6.57 3.05 -3.90
CA LEU A 113 -6.69 2.20 -2.70
C LEU A 113 -7.92 1.28 -2.77
N ILE A 114 -9.07 1.79 -3.20
CA ILE A 114 -10.29 0.98 -3.38
C ILE A 114 -10.04 -0.13 -4.40
N ILE A 115 -9.49 0.21 -5.57
CA ILE A 115 -9.18 -0.76 -6.63
C ILE A 115 -8.23 -1.84 -6.09
N GLY A 116 -7.11 -1.44 -5.47
CA GLY A 116 -6.12 -2.37 -4.94
C GLY A 116 -6.69 -3.30 -3.87
N LEU A 117 -7.45 -2.74 -2.91
CA LEU A 117 -8.01 -3.49 -1.80
C LEU A 117 -9.09 -4.47 -2.26
N VAL A 118 -10.05 -4.02 -3.07
CA VAL A 118 -11.14 -4.88 -3.58
C VAL A 118 -10.58 -5.97 -4.50
N THR A 119 -9.65 -5.62 -5.40
CA THR A 119 -8.99 -6.59 -6.28
C THR A 119 -8.27 -7.67 -5.47
N THR A 120 -7.52 -7.27 -4.43
CA THR A 120 -6.81 -8.21 -3.56
C THR A 120 -7.79 -9.11 -2.79
N LEU A 121 -8.89 -8.55 -2.30
CA LEU A 121 -9.94 -9.28 -1.57
C LEU A 121 -10.60 -10.36 -2.43
N VAL A 122 -10.77 -10.10 -3.72
CA VAL A 122 -11.31 -11.08 -4.70
C VAL A 122 -10.24 -12.11 -5.08
N MET A 123 -9.01 -11.68 -5.36
CA MET A 123 -7.91 -12.52 -5.83
C MET A 123 -7.43 -13.50 -4.76
N LEU A 124 -7.27 -13.01 -3.52
CA LEU A 124 -6.56 -13.73 -2.45
C LEU A 124 -7.23 -15.04 -2.05
N PRO A 125 -8.56 -15.13 -1.82
CA PRO A 125 -9.21 -16.39 -1.49
C PRO A 125 -9.03 -17.46 -2.57
N VAL A 126 -9.20 -17.07 -3.83
CA VAL A 126 -9.06 -17.99 -4.98
C VAL A 126 -7.61 -18.50 -5.08
N ALA A 127 -6.64 -17.60 -5.02
CA ALA A 127 -5.22 -17.94 -5.12
C ALA A 127 -4.76 -18.84 -3.97
N VAL A 128 -5.19 -18.53 -2.73
CA VAL A 128 -4.82 -19.30 -1.52
C VAL A 128 -5.42 -20.70 -1.58
N LEU A 129 -6.72 -20.80 -1.83
CA LEU A 129 -7.40 -22.09 -1.89
C LEU A 129 -6.80 -22.99 -2.98
N LEU A 130 -6.71 -22.49 -4.21
CA LEU A 130 -6.19 -23.28 -5.33
C LEU A 130 -4.69 -23.58 -5.19
N GLY A 131 -3.90 -22.64 -4.67
CA GLY A 131 -2.47 -22.85 -4.44
C GLY A 131 -2.18 -23.90 -3.39
N ILE A 132 -2.89 -23.88 -2.26
CA ILE A 132 -2.76 -24.89 -1.21
C ILE A 132 -3.27 -26.25 -1.69
N VAL A 133 -4.43 -26.30 -2.33
CA VAL A 133 -5.03 -27.54 -2.84
C VAL A 133 -4.08 -28.20 -3.86
N ALA A 134 -3.53 -27.45 -4.80
CA ALA A 134 -2.58 -27.95 -5.79
C ALA A 134 -1.32 -28.50 -5.13
N GLY A 135 -0.72 -27.77 -4.19
CA GLY A 135 0.50 -28.18 -3.50
C GLY A 135 0.31 -29.38 -2.55
N TYR A 136 -0.85 -29.45 -1.89
CA TYR A 136 -1.14 -30.49 -0.90
C TYR A 136 -1.56 -31.83 -1.54
N PHE A 137 -2.55 -31.84 -2.44
CA PHE A 137 -3.10 -33.09 -2.98
C PHE A 137 -2.23 -33.72 -4.06
N ARG A 138 -1.48 -32.92 -4.84
CA ARG A 138 -0.67 -33.42 -5.96
C ARG A 138 -1.49 -34.22 -7.00
N GLY A 139 -0.82 -34.81 -7.98
CA GLY A 139 -1.45 -35.67 -8.98
C GLY A 139 -2.40 -34.90 -9.89
N TRP A 140 -3.51 -35.52 -10.29
CA TRP A 140 -4.42 -34.95 -11.28
C TRP A 140 -5.05 -33.61 -10.86
N ILE A 141 -5.25 -33.36 -9.55
CA ILE A 141 -5.78 -32.10 -9.05
C ILE A 141 -4.79 -30.97 -9.31
N ASP A 142 -3.53 -31.21 -9.02
CA ASP A 142 -2.43 -30.29 -9.33
C ASP A 142 -2.33 -30.03 -10.83
N ASP A 143 -2.37 -31.09 -11.65
CA ASP A 143 -2.29 -30.99 -13.10
C ASP A 143 -3.43 -30.14 -13.70
N VAL A 144 -4.66 -30.31 -13.21
CA VAL A 144 -5.82 -29.52 -13.64
C VAL A 144 -5.65 -28.05 -13.26
N ILE A 145 -5.26 -27.76 -12.01
CA ILE A 145 -5.05 -26.39 -11.56
C ILE A 145 -3.91 -25.73 -12.36
N GLN A 146 -2.82 -26.45 -12.59
CA GLN A 146 -1.71 -25.99 -13.43
C GLN A 146 -2.14 -25.72 -14.87
N TYR A 147 -2.93 -26.58 -15.45
CA TYR A 147 -3.48 -26.39 -16.79
C TYR A 147 -4.30 -25.11 -16.85
N VAL A 148 -5.23 -24.92 -15.90
CA VAL A 148 -6.10 -23.72 -15.86
C VAL A 148 -5.29 -22.44 -15.75
N TYR A 149 -4.36 -22.34 -14.79
CA TYR A 149 -3.60 -21.10 -14.68
C TYR A 149 -2.61 -20.89 -15.83
N THR A 150 -2.13 -21.95 -16.47
CA THR A 150 -1.26 -21.84 -17.64
C THR A 150 -2.03 -21.33 -18.86
N VAL A 151 -3.24 -21.87 -19.11
CA VAL A 151 -4.12 -21.39 -20.18
C VAL A 151 -4.49 -19.91 -19.95
N LEU A 152 -4.89 -19.54 -18.74
CA LEU A 152 -5.20 -18.14 -18.43
C LEU A 152 -3.98 -17.21 -18.60
N SER A 153 -2.80 -17.67 -18.20
CA SER A 153 -1.56 -16.89 -18.30
C SER A 153 -1.02 -16.79 -19.73
N SER A 154 -1.47 -17.64 -20.64
CA SER A 154 -1.08 -17.56 -22.06
C SER A 154 -1.81 -16.46 -22.82
N ILE A 155 -2.94 -15.99 -22.28
CA ILE A 155 -3.65 -14.84 -22.84
C ILE A 155 -2.99 -13.56 -22.32
N PRO A 156 -2.61 -12.59 -23.18
CA PRO A 156 -2.10 -11.30 -22.71
C PRO A 156 -3.11 -10.63 -21.79
N GLY A 157 -2.76 -10.47 -20.49
CA GLY A 157 -3.69 -10.01 -19.46
C GLY A 157 -4.35 -8.67 -19.80
N VAL A 158 -3.60 -7.76 -20.42
CA VAL A 158 -4.14 -6.45 -20.84
C VAL A 158 -5.29 -6.61 -21.85
N LEU A 159 -5.18 -7.55 -22.80
CA LEU A 159 -6.24 -7.79 -23.78
C LEU A 159 -7.47 -8.43 -23.14
N LEU A 160 -7.27 -9.36 -22.21
CA LEU A 160 -8.34 -10.00 -21.47
C LEU A 160 -9.13 -8.98 -20.64
N ILE A 161 -8.42 -8.12 -19.91
CA ILE A 161 -9.03 -7.05 -19.11
C ILE A 161 -9.78 -6.06 -20.01
N ALA A 162 -9.16 -5.61 -21.11
CA ALA A 162 -9.78 -4.67 -22.03
C ALA A 162 -11.07 -5.25 -22.65
N ALA A 163 -11.04 -6.51 -23.07
CA ALA A 163 -12.21 -7.19 -23.61
C ALA A 163 -13.34 -7.30 -22.57
N ALA A 164 -13.01 -7.70 -21.34
CA ALA A 164 -13.99 -7.84 -20.26
C ALA A 164 -14.60 -6.49 -19.85
N VAL A 165 -13.79 -5.41 -19.79
CA VAL A 165 -14.28 -4.06 -19.52
C VAL A 165 -15.21 -3.57 -20.64
N LEU A 166 -14.85 -3.80 -21.89
CA LEU A 166 -15.69 -3.42 -23.02
C LEU A 166 -17.03 -4.19 -23.01
N MET A 167 -17.00 -5.49 -22.75
CA MET A 167 -18.24 -6.28 -22.60
C MET A 167 -19.13 -5.74 -21.49
N MET A 168 -18.54 -5.43 -20.33
CA MET A 168 -19.28 -4.84 -19.21
C MET A 168 -19.88 -3.47 -19.59
N GLN A 169 -19.13 -2.65 -20.32
CA GLN A 169 -19.62 -1.35 -20.78
C GLN A 169 -20.83 -1.51 -21.70
N VAL A 170 -20.79 -2.44 -22.64
CA VAL A 170 -21.92 -2.75 -23.51
C VAL A 170 -23.15 -3.19 -22.70
N VAL A 171 -22.97 -4.04 -21.68
CA VAL A 171 -24.08 -4.48 -20.81
C VAL A 171 -24.70 -3.31 -20.06
N ILE A 172 -23.88 -2.39 -19.50
CA ILE A 172 -24.35 -1.21 -18.79
C ILE A 172 -25.12 -0.27 -19.73
N ASP A 173 -24.59 -0.04 -20.91
CA ASP A 173 -25.18 0.89 -21.89
C ASP A 173 -26.45 0.31 -22.53
N SER A 174 -26.56 -1.03 -22.63
CA SER A 174 -27.75 -1.73 -23.14
C SER A 174 -28.91 -1.80 -22.13
N ASN A 175 -28.61 -1.58 -20.83
CA ASN A 175 -29.61 -1.67 -19.75
C ASN A 175 -29.66 -0.39 -18.91
N PRO A 176 -29.97 0.77 -19.48
CA PRO A 176 -29.97 2.05 -18.78
C PRO A 176 -30.98 2.11 -17.62
N GLN A 177 -32.01 1.28 -17.66
CA GLN A 177 -33.06 1.18 -16.64
C GLN A 177 -32.57 0.58 -15.31
N TRP A 178 -31.43 -0.11 -15.28
CA TRP A 178 -30.89 -0.69 -14.06
C TRP A 178 -30.17 0.36 -13.18
N PHE A 179 -29.87 1.52 -13.75
CA PHE A 179 -29.08 2.55 -13.09
C PHE A 179 -29.76 3.92 -13.21
N ALA A 180 -30.17 4.47 -12.08
CA ALA A 180 -30.88 5.74 -12.03
C ALA A 180 -29.97 6.94 -12.30
N THR A 181 -28.69 6.85 -11.90
CA THR A 181 -27.75 7.97 -11.96
C THR A 181 -26.44 7.65 -12.70
N ALA A 182 -25.79 8.69 -13.23
CA ALA A 182 -24.46 8.55 -13.83
C ALA A 182 -23.38 8.14 -12.81
N ALA A 183 -23.56 8.48 -11.54
CA ALA A 183 -22.67 8.11 -10.44
C ALA A 183 -22.72 6.59 -10.20
N GLU A 184 -23.92 6.00 -10.12
CA GLU A 184 -24.10 4.56 -9.98
C GLU A 184 -23.44 3.76 -11.11
N ARG A 185 -23.55 4.25 -12.35
CA ARG A 185 -22.86 3.64 -13.50
C ARG A 185 -21.35 3.68 -13.37
N ALA A 186 -20.80 4.79 -12.88
CA ALA A 186 -19.36 4.93 -12.66
C ALA A 186 -18.86 4.00 -11.55
N ASP A 187 -19.58 3.89 -10.45
CA ASP A 187 -19.24 3.03 -9.32
C ASP A 187 -19.31 1.56 -9.72
N LEU A 188 -20.34 1.15 -10.50
CA LEU A 188 -20.43 -0.19 -11.01
C LEU A 188 -19.28 -0.55 -11.97
N ARG A 189 -18.90 0.37 -12.87
CA ARG A 189 -17.75 0.18 -13.76
C ARG A 189 -16.47 -0.04 -12.97
N LEU A 190 -16.25 0.73 -11.91
CA LEU A 190 -15.09 0.60 -11.04
C LEU A 190 -15.11 -0.74 -10.30
N LEU A 191 -16.26 -1.13 -9.75
CA LEU A 191 -16.42 -2.39 -9.03
C LEU A 191 -16.24 -3.59 -9.96
N ALA A 192 -16.82 -3.54 -11.16
CA ALA A 192 -16.65 -4.56 -12.19
C ALA A 192 -15.18 -4.70 -12.64
N LEU A 193 -14.48 -3.57 -12.82
CA LEU A 193 -13.05 -3.57 -13.12
C LEU A 193 -12.25 -4.27 -12.01
N CYS A 194 -12.51 -3.97 -10.73
CA CYS A 194 -11.86 -4.63 -9.60
C CYS A 194 -12.11 -6.15 -9.60
N PHE A 195 -13.32 -6.55 -9.90
CA PHE A 195 -13.70 -7.97 -9.96
C PHE A 195 -13.01 -8.70 -11.11
N ILE A 196 -12.98 -8.11 -12.29
CA ILE A 196 -12.28 -8.64 -13.47
C ILE A 196 -10.78 -8.78 -13.18
N LEU A 197 -10.16 -7.72 -12.64
CA LEU A 197 -8.75 -7.74 -12.23
C LEU A 197 -8.49 -8.84 -11.20
N GLY A 198 -9.35 -9.00 -10.20
CA GLY A 198 -9.21 -10.01 -9.15
C GLY A 198 -9.26 -11.43 -9.72
N ILE A 199 -10.24 -11.71 -10.57
CA ILE A 199 -10.41 -13.03 -11.21
C ILE A 199 -9.30 -13.35 -12.22
N THR A 200 -8.67 -12.36 -12.82
CA THR A 200 -7.59 -12.61 -13.79
C THR A 200 -6.21 -12.68 -13.17
N SER A 201 -5.99 -12.06 -12.00
CA SER A 201 -4.66 -11.89 -11.40
C SER A 201 -4.26 -12.98 -10.40
N TRP A 202 -5.15 -13.90 -10.04
CA TRP A 202 -4.88 -14.94 -9.03
C TRP A 202 -3.80 -15.96 -9.42
N THR A 203 -3.55 -16.13 -10.72
CA THR A 203 -2.66 -17.19 -11.26
C THR A 203 -1.22 -17.09 -10.76
N GLY A 204 -0.67 -15.88 -10.65
CA GLY A 204 0.69 -15.63 -10.17
C GLY A 204 0.86 -16.02 -8.69
N LEU A 205 -0.07 -15.59 -7.84
CA LEU A 205 -0.04 -15.90 -6.41
C LEU A 205 -0.32 -17.38 -6.16
N CYS A 206 -1.24 -18.01 -6.89
CA CYS A 206 -1.52 -19.44 -6.83
C CYS A 206 -0.25 -20.26 -7.10
N ARG A 207 0.52 -19.92 -8.13
CA ARG A 207 1.78 -20.58 -8.47
C ARG A 207 2.81 -20.47 -7.35
N LEU A 208 2.94 -19.28 -6.75
CA LEU A 208 3.84 -19.04 -5.62
C LEU A 208 3.44 -19.91 -4.41
N LEU A 209 2.17 -19.84 -4.02
CA LEU A 209 1.64 -20.59 -2.87
C LEU A 209 1.73 -22.11 -3.06
N ARG A 210 1.49 -22.61 -4.29
CA ARG A 210 1.73 -24.02 -4.63
C ARG A 210 3.18 -24.40 -4.35
N GLY A 211 4.14 -23.58 -4.81
CA GLY A 211 5.57 -23.84 -4.57
C GLY A 211 5.94 -23.89 -3.09
N GLU A 212 5.40 -22.96 -2.29
CA GLU A 212 5.62 -22.95 -0.84
C GLU A 212 4.92 -24.12 -0.14
N THR A 213 3.70 -24.48 -0.54
CA THR A 213 2.98 -25.64 0.01
C THR A 213 3.72 -26.97 -0.26
N LEU A 214 4.31 -27.11 -1.44
CA LEU A 214 5.14 -28.30 -1.76
C LEU A 214 6.36 -28.39 -0.85
N LYS A 215 7.05 -27.29 -0.57
CA LYS A 215 8.18 -27.26 0.37
C LYS A 215 7.76 -27.58 1.80
N LEU A 216 6.67 -26.95 2.27
CA LEU A 216 6.17 -27.16 3.64
C LEU A 216 5.76 -28.61 3.88
N ARG A 217 5.15 -29.27 2.89
CA ARG A 217 4.74 -30.66 2.98
C ARG A 217 5.91 -31.64 3.20
N GLU A 218 7.11 -31.31 2.75
CA GLU A 218 8.31 -32.15 2.89
C GLU A 218 8.97 -32.01 4.27
N LEU A 219 8.47 -31.14 5.14
CA LEU A 219 8.99 -30.98 6.49
C LEU A 219 8.63 -32.18 7.38
N GLU A 220 9.60 -32.64 8.17
CA GLU A 220 9.51 -33.85 8.99
C GLU A 220 8.30 -33.89 9.93
N TYR A 221 7.96 -32.72 10.53
CA TYR A 221 6.82 -32.62 11.45
C TYR A 221 5.45 -32.77 10.75
N ILE A 222 5.36 -32.41 9.47
CA ILE A 222 4.13 -32.62 8.69
C ILE A 222 4.03 -34.06 8.24
N GLN A 223 5.16 -34.69 7.86
CA GLN A 223 5.19 -36.11 7.52
C GLN A 223 4.86 -36.97 8.73
N ALA A 224 5.37 -36.61 9.91
CA ALA A 224 5.04 -37.30 11.16
C ALA A 224 3.56 -37.20 11.55
N ALA A 225 2.90 -36.09 11.19
CA ALA A 225 1.47 -35.91 11.44
C ALA A 225 0.57 -36.67 10.44
N GLN A 226 1.12 -37.14 9.33
CA GLN A 226 0.40 -37.92 8.30
C GLN A 226 0.59 -39.46 8.46
N ALA A 227 1.59 -39.88 9.26
CA ALA A 227 1.87 -41.26 9.55
C ALA A 227 0.97 -41.80 10.68
#